data_70cbd708ee403d30e6abcbeb2bd1148e
#
_entry.id   70cbd708ee403d30e6abcbeb2bd1148e
#
_cell.length_a   1.000
_cell.length_b   1.000
_cell.length_c   1.000
_cell.angle_alpha   90.00
_cell.angle_beta   90.00
_cell.angle_gamma   90.00
#
_symmetry.space_group_name_H-M   'P 1'
#
loop_
_entity.id
_entity.type
_entity.pdbx_description
1 polymer ?
#
loop_
_entity_poly.entity_id
_entity_poly.type
_entity_poly.pdbx_seq_one_letter_code
_entity_poly.pdbx_strand_id
1 'polypeptide(L)'
;MKNDVIKLEKIDKFYYSGVATQVLFEIDLEITEGEFCSIVGPSGSGKSTLMNIIGTLDKPTEGEVYIDRKRTDQMDKNELASLRNQTIGFVFQFHYLLPEFSAIENVLMPYNISDQKVSDEVVERAEELLRLMGIHTVKDNLAPNMSGGQQQRTAIARALMNNPKILLADEPTGNLDTEATDNVYELFREINEQYNTSIIIITHDRKIAERTDRIIELRDGKIVLDVEK
;
A
#
# COMPACT_ATOMS: atom_id res chain seq x y z
N MET A 1 -21.37 12.50 4.74
CA MET A 1 -19.96 12.97 4.79
C MET A 1 -19.11 11.75 4.54
N LYS A 2 -18.18 11.80 3.59
CA LYS A 2 -17.19 10.73 3.44
C LYS A 2 -16.32 10.73 4.71
N ASN A 3 -15.96 9.55 5.20
CA ASN A 3 -15.13 9.41 6.40
C ASN A 3 -13.66 9.37 5.98
N ASP A 4 -12.79 10.06 6.73
CA ASP A 4 -11.37 9.97 6.50
C ASP A 4 -10.85 8.61 6.97
N VAL A 5 -10.15 7.92 6.08
CA VAL A 5 -9.45 6.66 6.40
C VAL A 5 -8.00 6.92 6.79
N ILE A 6 -7.42 8.01 6.31
CA ILE A 6 -6.11 8.53 6.68
C ILE A 6 -6.27 10.02 7.00
N LYS A 7 -5.70 10.44 8.13
CA LYS A 7 -5.54 11.86 8.45
C LYS A 7 -4.18 12.09 9.09
N LEU A 8 -3.45 13.03 8.53
CA LEU A 8 -2.16 13.51 8.99
C LEU A 8 -2.30 14.97 9.39
N GLU A 9 -1.85 15.32 10.60
CA GLU A 9 -1.90 16.69 11.12
C GLU A 9 -0.50 17.14 11.51
N LYS A 10 0.04 18.11 10.77
CA LYS A 10 1.34 18.77 11.00
C LYS A 10 2.48 17.76 11.17
N ILE A 11 2.62 16.82 10.24
CA ILE A 11 3.64 15.79 10.32
C ILE A 11 5.00 16.36 9.98
N ASP A 12 5.90 16.32 10.94
CA ASP A 12 7.34 16.52 10.76
C ASP A 12 8.09 15.19 10.91
N LYS A 13 9.13 15.00 10.08
CA LYS A 13 10.01 13.84 10.21
C LYS A 13 11.46 14.23 10.11
N PHE A 14 12.21 13.86 11.15
CA PHE A 14 13.67 13.99 11.23
C PHE A 14 14.32 12.60 11.31
N TYR A 15 15.45 12.44 10.64
CA TYR A 15 16.35 11.32 10.83
C TYR A 15 17.66 11.81 11.45
N TYR A 16 18.17 11.03 12.39
CA TYR A 16 19.38 11.35 13.17
C TYR A 16 20.49 10.35 12.83
N SER A 17 21.28 10.65 11.80
CA SER A 17 22.47 9.90 11.40
C SER A 17 23.71 10.80 11.44
N GLY A 18 24.05 11.29 12.65
CA GLY A 18 25.11 12.28 12.89
C GLY A 18 24.57 13.71 12.86
N VAL A 19 24.11 14.22 11.73
CA VAL A 19 23.42 15.50 11.61
C VAL A 19 21.91 15.25 11.47
N ALA A 20 21.10 16.01 12.21
CA ALA A 20 19.64 15.93 12.08
C ALA A 20 19.22 16.40 10.68
N THR A 21 18.55 15.54 9.93
CA THR A 21 18.04 15.86 8.59
C THR A 21 16.52 15.79 8.62
N GLN A 22 15.86 16.92 8.38
CA GLN A 22 14.41 16.96 8.23
C GLN A 22 14.04 16.54 6.82
N VAL A 23 13.07 15.62 6.72
CA VAL A 23 12.62 15.02 5.46
C VAL A 23 11.17 15.39 5.15
N LEU A 24 10.32 15.56 6.15
CA LEU A 24 8.95 16.06 5.98
C LEU A 24 8.75 17.31 6.84
N PHE A 25 7.99 18.26 6.31
CA PHE A 25 7.78 19.58 6.89
C PHE A 25 6.29 19.88 6.95
N GLU A 26 5.70 19.84 8.15
CA GLU A 26 4.31 20.21 8.46
C GLU A 26 3.31 19.62 7.44
N ILE A 27 3.36 18.31 7.19
CA ILE A 27 2.43 17.67 6.25
C ILE A 27 1.04 17.55 6.88
N ASP A 28 0.07 18.20 6.26
CA ASP A 28 -1.37 18.00 6.47
C ASP A 28 -1.92 17.25 5.26
N LEU A 29 -2.63 16.11 5.49
CA LEU A 29 -3.21 15.29 4.43
C LEU A 29 -4.41 14.53 4.97
N GLU A 30 -5.52 14.56 4.22
CA GLU A 30 -6.71 13.74 4.48
C GLU A 30 -7.01 12.89 3.25
N ILE A 31 -7.27 11.58 3.44
CA ILE A 31 -7.70 10.65 2.38
C ILE A 31 -8.98 9.98 2.87
N THR A 32 -10.03 10.03 2.05
CA THR A 32 -11.34 9.49 2.38
C THR A 32 -11.49 8.01 1.99
N GLU A 33 -12.45 7.32 2.61
CA GLU A 33 -12.75 5.92 2.26
C GLU A 33 -13.14 5.78 0.78
N GLY A 34 -12.55 4.80 0.09
CA GLY A 34 -12.79 4.50 -1.31
C GLY A 34 -12.09 5.46 -2.28
N GLU A 35 -11.22 6.33 -1.80
CA GLU A 35 -10.47 7.25 -2.65
C GLU A 35 -9.35 6.54 -3.42
N PHE A 36 -9.17 6.87 -4.70
CA PHE A 36 -8.07 6.38 -5.51
C PHE A 36 -7.14 7.54 -5.88
N CYS A 37 -6.03 7.66 -5.18
CA CYS A 37 -5.11 8.78 -5.34
C CYS A 37 -3.67 8.35 -5.60
N SER A 38 -2.86 9.30 -6.08
CA SER A 38 -1.42 9.13 -6.27
C SER A 38 -0.64 10.19 -5.52
N ILE A 39 0.51 9.79 -4.95
CA ILE A 39 1.52 10.67 -4.39
C ILE A 39 2.71 10.67 -5.33
N VAL A 40 2.97 11.81 -5.96
CA VAL A 40 4.05 11.98 -6.93
C VAL A 40 5.14 12.94 -6.43
N GLY A 41 6.29 12.90 -7.05
CA GLY A 41 7.39 13.84 -6.78
C GLY A 41 8.75 13.28 -7.18
N PRO A 42 9.79 14.11 -7.24
CA PRO A 42 11.13 13.67 -7.59
C PRO A 42 11.72 12.69 -6.56
N SER A 43 12.82 12.02 -6.94
CA SER A 43 13.57 11.21 -5.98
C SER A 43 14.06 12.06 -4.82
N GLY A 44 13.98 11.54 -3.59
CA GLY A 44 14.38 12.28 -2.39
C GLY A 44 13.34 13.30 -1.87
N SER A 45 12.17 13.43 -2.48
CA SER A 45 11.14 14.38 -2.03
C SER A 45 10.43 13.98 -0.71
N GLY A 46 10.67 12.77 -0.16
CA GLY A 46 10.06 12.31 1.08
C GLY A 46 8.90 11.32 0.91
N LYS A 47 8.56 10.89 -0.33
CA LYS A 47 7.41 9.99 -0.61
C LYS A 47 7.47 8.68 0.17
N SER A 48 8.59 7.97 0.15
CA SER A 48 8.74 6.70 0.88
C SER A 48 8.68 6.91 2.40
N THR A 49 9.17 8.05 2.89
CA THR A 49 9.03 8.42 4.31
C THR A 49 7.56 8.66 4.66
N LEU A 50 6.84 9.41 3.83
CA LEU A 50 5.41 9.66 4.02
C LEU A 50 4.61 8.34 3.97
N MET A 51 4.90 7.47 2.98
CA MET A 51 4.29 6.15 2.89
C MET A 51 4.54 5.30 4.14
N ASN A 52 5.78 5.29 4.65
CA ASN A 52 6.12 4.53 5.84
C ASN A 52 5.36 5.02 7.08
N ILE A 53 5.10 6.32 7.19
CA ILE A 53 4.30 6.91 8.28
C ILE A 53 2.82 6.51 8.12
N ILE A 54 2.25 6.67 6.92
CA ILE A 54 0.87 6.24 6.61
C ILE A 54 0.74 4.73 6.84
N GLY A 55 1.72 3.96 6.39
CA GLY A 55 1.78 2.51 6.54
C GLY A 55 2.09 2.03 7.96
N THR A 56 2.27 2.93 8.93
CA THR A 56 2.65 2.60 10.32
C THR A 56 3.95 1.78 10.45
N LEU A 57 4.83 1.88 9.43
CA LEU A 57 6.17 1.27 9.42
C LEU A 57 7.21 2.16 10.11
N ASP A 58 6.96 3.47 10.14
CA ASP A 58 7.74 4.46 10.85
C ASP A 58 6.81 5.43 11.58
N LYS A 59 7.30 6.13 12.59
CA LYS A 59 6.54 7.14 13.33
C LYS A 59 6.98 8.54 12.90
N PRO A 60 6.07 9.52 12.90
CA PRO A 60 6.46 10.91 12.77
C PRO A 60 7.35 11.32 13.94
N THR A 61 8.15 12.39 13.77
CA THR A 61 8.87 13.02 14.89
C THR A 61 7.95 13.95 15.66
N GLU A 62 7.09 14.69 14.95
CA GLU A 62 6.05 15.55 15.50
C GLU A 62 4.78 15.41 14.66
N GLY A 63 3.64 15.84 15.19
CA GLY A 63 2.33 15.75 14.57
C GLY A 63 1.53 14.52 14.97
N GLU A 64 0.32 14.39 14.40
CA GLU A 64 -0.64 13.34 14.73
C GLU A 64 -1.03 12.54 13.49
N VAL A 65 -1.07 11.22 13.64
CA VAL A 65 -1.43 10.29 12.56
C VAL A 65 -2.66 9.49 12.95
N TYR A 66 -3.67 9.55 12.10
CA TYR A 66 -4.90 8.78 12.27
C TYR A 66 -5.08 7.84 11.09
N ILE A 67 -5.23 6.54 11.38
CA ILE A 67 -5.56 5.48 10.41
C ILE A 67 -6.86 4.83 10.86
N ASP A 68 -7.84 4.79 9.96
CA ASP A 68 -9.19 4.31 10.27
C ASP A 68 -9.73 4.93 11.58
N ARG A 69 -9.58 6.24 11.72
CA ARG A 69 -9.99 7.04 12.89
C ARG A 69 -9.27 6.72 14.21
N LYS A 70 -8.24 5.89 14.18
CA LYS A 70 -7.42 5.56 15.35
C LYS A 70 -6.12 6.34 15.32
N ARG A 71 -5.80 7.03 16.38
CA ARG A 71 -4.53 7.75 16.52
C ARG A 71 -3.38 6.78 16.69
N THR A 72 -2.42 6.76 15.75
CA THR A 72 -1.38 5.72 15.64
C THR A 72 -0.02 6.14 16.17
N ASP A 73 0.29 7.43 16.20
CA ASP A 73 1.58 7.96 16.67
C ASP A 73 1.87 7.57 18.15
N GLN A 74 0.82 7.34 18.95
CA GLN A 74 0.92 6.96 20.36
C GLN A 74 0.85 5.43 20.60
N MET A 75 0.49 4.63 19.59
CA MET A 75 0.36 3.18 19.72
C MET A 75 1.71 2.50 19.97
N ASP A 76 1.69 1.39 20.69
CA ASP A 76 2.85 0.52 20.83
C ASP A 76 3.08 -0.34 19.55
N LYS A 77 4.18 -1.10 19.55
CA LYS A 77 4.56 -1.92 18.37
C LYS A 77 3.54 -3.02 18.05
N ASN A 78 2.91 -3.61 19.06
CA ASN A 78 1.95 -4.70 18.87
C ASN A 78 0.61 -4.15 18.37
N GLU A 79 0.17 -3.03 18.91
CA GLU A 79 -1.02 -2.30 18.46
C GLU A 79 -0.87 -1.87 16.99
N LEU A 80 0.29 -1.30 16.61
CA LEU A 80 0.59 -0.93 15.23
C LEU A 80 0.65 -2.15 14.31
N ALA A 81 1.23 -3.27 14.75
CA ALA A 81 1.29 -4.50 13.95
C ALA A 81 -0.11 -5.08 13.71
N SER A 82 -0.95 -5.10 14.74
CA SER A 82 -2.34 -5.55 14.62
C SER A 82 -3.16 -4.65 13.70
N LEU A 83 -3.09 -3.34 13.88
CA LEU A 83 -3.78 -2.37 13.03
C LEU A 83 -3.33 -2.50 11.57
N ARG A 84 -2.03 -2.56 11.32
CA ARG A 84 -1.46 -2.73 9.98
C ARG A 84 -1.95 -4.00 9.31
N ASN A 85 -1.89 -5.14 9.99
CA ASN A 85 -2.36 -6.42 9.46
C ASN A 85 -3.84 -6.39 9.06
N GLN A 86 -4.68 -5.72 9.84
CA GLN A 86 -6.13 -5.69 9.63
C GLN A 86 -6.60 -4.60 8.65
N THR A 87 -5.83 -3.51 8.51
CA THR A 87 -6.34 -2.29 7.86
C THR A 87 -5.56 -1.93 6.60
N ILE A 88 -4.28 -2.33 6.50
CA ILE A 88 -3.39 -1.85 5.44
C ILE A 88 -2.82 -3.04 4.64
N GLY A 89 -3.03 -3.02 3.32
CA GLY A 89 -2.32 -3.88 2.38
C GLY A 89 -1.14 -3.14 1.77
N PHE A 90 -0.03 -3.85 1.55
CA PHE A 90 1.17 -3.29 0.91
C PHE A 90 1.49 -3.99 -0.39
N VAL A 91 1.77 -3.20 -1.42
CA VAL A 91 2.30 -3.64 -2.71
C VAL A 91 3.58 -2.87 -2.98
N PHE A 92 4.69 -3.57 -3.14
CA PHE A 92 6.02 -2.98 -3.37
C PHE A 92 6.54 -3.30 -4.76
N GLN A 93 7.46 -2.49 -5.25
CA GLN A 93 8.14 -2.67 -6.53
C GLN A 93 8.85 -4.04 -6.66
N PHE A 94 9.47 -4.53 -5.59
CA PHE A 94 10.21 -5.79 -5.55
C PHE A 94 9.38 -6.98 -5.04
N HIS A 95 8.05 -6.86 -4.99
CA HIS A 95 7.07 -7.88 -4.59
C HIS A 95 7.25 -8.43 -3.17
N TYR A 96 8.48 -8.66 -2.68
CA TYR A 96 8.82 -9.26 -1.39
C TYR A 96 8.04 -10.54 -1.09
N LEU A 97 7.92 -11.41 -2.11
CA LEU A 97 7.39 -12.75 -1.92
C LEU A 97 8.44 -13.62 -1.22
N LEU A 98 7.96 -14.50 -0.37
CA LEU A 98 8.81 -15.51 0.27
C LEU A 98 9.14 -16.59 -0.76
N PRO A 99 10.43 -16.79 -1.12
CA PRO A 99 10.81 -17.63 -2.24
C PRO A 99 10.57 -19.13 -1.99
N GLU A 100 10.53 -19.55 -0.73
CA GLU A 100 10.26 -20.92 -0.30
C GLU A 100 8.77 -21.28 -0.29
N PHE A 101 7.90 -20.29 -0.53
CA PHE A 101 6.45 -20.44 -0.49
C PHE A 101 5.85 -20.35 -1.90
N SER A 102 4.79 -21.12 -2.12
CA SER A 102 3.97 -21.05 -3.32
C SER A 102 3.17 -19.72 -3.37
N ALA A 103 2.52 -19.45 -4.51
CA ALA A 103 1.68 -18.27 -4.66
C ALA A 103 0.58 -18.25 -3.59
N ILE A 104 -0.15 -19.35 -3.40
CA ILE A 104 -1.24 -19.41 -2.41
C ILE A 104 -0.73 -19.28 -0.97
N GLU A 105 0.41 -19.84 -0.65
CA GLU A 105 1.01 -19.71 0.69
C GLU A 105 1.48 -18.27 0.95
N ASN A 106 2.03 -17.57 -0.06
CA ASN A 106 2.32 -16.15 0.04
C ASN A 106 1.06 -15.31 0.27
N VAL A 107 -0.04 -15.63 -0.42
CA VAL A 107 -1.33 -14.92 -0.24
C VAL A 107 -1.90 -15.17 1.16
N LEU A 108 -1.78 -16.37 1.70
CA LEU A 108 -2.25 -16.71 3.05
C LEU A 108 -1.40 -16.11 4.18
N MET A 109 -0.19 -15.62 3.89
CA MET A 109 0.77 -15.16 4.90
C MET A 109 0.20 -14.10 5.87
N PRO A 110 -0.51 -13.03 5.42
CA PRO A 110 -1.07 -12.03 6.33
C PRO A 110 -2.08 -12.62 7.33
N TYR A 111 -2.78 -13.68 6.93
CA TYR A 111 -3.70 -14.41 7.81
C TYR A 111 -2.94 -15.32 8.78
N ASN A 112 -1.92 -16.03 8.29
CA ASN A 112 -1.11 -16.97 9.10
C ASN A 112 -0.36 -16.28 10.25
N ILE A 113 0.02 -15.00 10.11
CA ILE A 113 0.66 -14.22 11.19
C ILE A 113 -0.34 -13.66 12.21
N SER A 114 -1.65 -13.78 11.96
CA SER A 114 -2.66 -13.55 12.98
C SER A 114 -2.82 -14.84 13.80
N ASP A 115 -3.21 -14.73 15.07
CA ASP A 115 -3.42 -15.91 15.95
C ASP A 115 -4.66 -16.76 15.57
N GLN A 116 -5.13 -16.66 14.33
CA GLN A 116 -6.32 -17.35 13.85
C GLN A 116 -5.94 -18.61 13.07
N LYS A 117 -6.73 -19.68 13.24
CA LYS A 117 -6.55 -20.90 12.45
C LYS A 117 -7.07 -20.71 11.02
N VAL A 118 -6.27 -21.10 10.05
CA VAL A 118 -6.69 -21.16 8.65
C VAL A 118 -7.81 -22.19 8.51
N SER A 119 -9.00 -21.74 8.14
CA SER A 119 -10.15 -22.59 7.79
C SER A 119 -10.22 -22.78 6.27
N ASP A 120 -11.10 -23.71 5.84
CA ASP A 120 -11.35 -23.93 4.41
C ASP A 120 -11.87 -22.65 3.72
N GLU A 121 -12.66 -21.83 4.42
CA GLU A 121 -13.15 -20.53 3.92
C GLU A 121 -12.02 -19.54 3.67
N VAL A 122 -10.97 -19.54 4.50
CA VAL A 122 -9.80 -18.70 4.34
C VAL A 122 -8.98 -19.12 3.12
N VAL A 123 -8.85 -20.45 2.91
CA VAL A 123 -8.19 -20.99 1.71
C VAL A 123 -8.98 -20.64 0.45
N GLU A 124 -10.32 -20.82 0.48
CA GLU A 124 -11.19 -20.45 -0.66
C GLU A 124 -11.05 -18.97 -1.02
N ARG A 125 -11.02 -18.08 -0.01
CA ARG A 125 -10.76 -16.66 -0.25
C ARG A 125 -9.41 -16.40 -0.92
N ALA A 126 -8.35 -17.07 -0.49
CA ALA A 126 -7.03 -16.94 -1.14
C ALA A 126 -7.09 -17.40 -2.60
N GLU A 127 -7.81 -18.49 -2.89
CA GLU A 127 -8.03 -18.94 -4.27
C GLU A 127 -8.88 -17.98 -5.10
N GLU A 128 -9.92 -17.37 -4.51
CA GLU A 128 -10.74 -16.33 -5.16
C GLU A 128 -9.88 -15.12 -5.54
N LEU A 129 -9.01 -14.66 -4.64
CA LEU A 129 -8.07 -13.57 -4.94
C LEU A 129 -7.12 -13.94 -6.07
N LEU A 130 -6.60 -15.18 -6.11
CA LEU A 130 -5.77 -15.65 -7.22
C LEU A 130 -6.54 -15.78 -8.54
N ARG A 131 -7.84 -16.10 -8.50
CA ARG A 131 -8.73 -16.08 -9.68
C ARG A 131 -8.95 -14.64 -10.17
N LEU A 132 -9.25 -13.71 -9.27
CA LEU A 132 -9.38 -12.28 -9.57
C LEU A 132 -8.11 -11.74 -10.24
N MET A 133 -6.94 -12.13 -9.74
CA MET A 133 -5.65 -11.79 -10.33
C MET A 133 -5.36 -12.50 -11.66
N GLY A 134 -6.16 -13.47 -12.09
CA GLY A 134 -5.94 -14.26 -13.30
C GLY A 134 -4.73 -15.21 -13.22
N ILE A 135 -4.29 -15.58 -12.02
CA ILE A 135 -3.10 -16.42 -11.79
C ILE A 135 -3.39 -17.71 -11.00
N HIS A 136 -4.66 -18.10 -10.89
CA HIS A 136 -5.04 -19.31 -10.15
C HIS A 136 -4.36 -20.58 -10.67
N THR A 137 -4.04 -20.65 -11.98
CA THR A 137 -3.37 -21.83 -12.60
C THR A 137 -1.94 -22.04 -12.10
N VAL A 138 -1.33 -21.03 -11.51
CA VAL A 138 0.05 -21.09 -10.95
C VAL A 138 0.04 -21.00 -9.42
N LYS A 139 -1.09 -21.26 -8.76
CA LYS A 139 -1.25 -21.12 -7.31
C LYS A 139 -0.23 -21.93 -6.50
N ASP A 140 0.17 -23.09 -7.02
CA ASP A 140 1.10 -24.01 -6.36
C ASP A 140 2.56 -23.78 -6.78
N ASN A 141 2.83 -22.84 -7.68
CA ASN A 141 4.20 -22.50 -8.09
C ASN A 141 4.90 -21.70 -6.99
N LEU A 142 6.16 -22.05 -6.72
CA LEU A 142 7.04 -21.25 -5.86
C LEU A 142 7.29 -19.89 -6.49
N ALA A 143 7.50 -18.87 -5.65
CA ALA A 143 7.72 -17.50 -6.11
C ALA A 143 8.81 -17.35 -7.20
N PRO A 144 9.98 -18.01 -7.12
CA PRO A 144 11.01 -17.93 -8.17
C PRO A 144 10.61 -18.55 -9.52
N ASN A 145 9.59 -19.41 -9.52
CA ASN A 145 9.12 -20.10 -10.75
C ASN A 145 7.98 -19.32 -11.45
N MET A 146 7.64 -18.14 -10.97
CA MET A 146 6.63 -17.27 -11.55
C MET A 146 7.27 -16.13 -12.36
N SER A 147 6.60 -15.69 -13.43
CA SER A 147 7.01 -14.46 -14.14
C SER A 147 6.88 -13.23 -13.24
N GLY A 148 7.56 -12.13 -13.56
CA GLY A 148 7.48 -10.88 -12.80
C GLY A 148 6.04 -10.37 -12.64
N GLY A 149 5.24 -10.43 -13.72
CA GLY A 149 3.81 -10.07 -13.65
C GLY A 149 2.98 -11.02 -12.78
N GLN A 150 3.29 -12.33 -12.75
CA GLN A 150 2.65 -13.27 -11.85
C GLN A 150 3.04 -13.00 -10.38
N GLN A 151 4.31 -12.69 -10.12
CA GLN A 151 4.79 -12.31 -8.79
C GLN A 151 4.09 -11.03 -8.30
N GLN A 152 3.97 -10.02 -9.18
CA GLN A 152 3.27 -8.78 -8.84
C GLN A 152 1.80 -9.03 -8.50
N ARG A 153 1.10 -9.80 -9.31
CA ARG A 153 -0.30 -10.16 -9.06
C ARG A 153 -0.47 -10.99 -7.78
N THR A 154 0.49 -11.87 -7.46
CA THR A 154 0.52 -12.59 -6.17
C THR A 154 0.71 -11.62 -4.99
N ALA A 155 1.59 -10.62 -5.13
CA ALA A 155 1.79 -9.60 -4.09
C ALA A 155 0.54 -8.73 -3.88
N ILE A 156 -0.21 -8.42 -4.95
CA ILE A 156 -1.50 -7.71 -4.85
C ILE A 156 -2.54 -8.59 -4.17
N ALA A 157 -2.67 -9.87 -4.55
CA ALA A 157 -3.56 -10.83 -3.89
C ALA A 157 -3.25 -10.95 -2.40
N ARG A 158 -1.97 -11.06 -2.04
CA ARG A 158 -1.51 -11.08 -0.64
C ARG A 158 -1.94 -9.84 0.11
N ALA A 159 -1.78 -8.66 -0.49
CA ALA A 159 -2.15 -7.40 0.13
C ALA A 159 -3.65 -7.30 0.44
N LEU A 160 -4.51 -7.99 -0.33
CA LEU A 160 -5.97 -7.99 -0.19
C LEU A 160 -6.50 -9.08 0.76
N MET A 161 -5.66 -9.99 1.24
CA MET A 161 -6.11 -11.19 1.97
C MET A 161 -6.99 -10.87 3.18
N ASN A 162 -6.62 -9.86 3.96
CA ASN A 162 -7.34 -9.45 5.18
C ASN A 162 -8.40 -8.35 4.95
N ASN A 163 -8.88 -8.15 3.72
CA ASN A 163 -9.86 -7.10 3.38
C ASN A 163 -9.42 -5.69 3.86
N PRO A 164 -8.24 -5.20 3.47
CA PRO A 164 -7.74 -3.94 3.96
C PRO A 164 -8.63 -2.77 3.50
N LYS A 165 -8.76 -1.75 4.35
CA LYS A 165 -9.39 -0.48 3.99
C LYS A 165 -8.48 0.39 3.13
N ILE A 166 -7.17 0.19 3.25
CA ILE A 166 -6.13 0.98 2.60
C ILE A 166 -5.19 0.03 1.86
N LEU A 167 -4.91 0.31 0.60
CA LEU A 167 -3.86 -0.34 -0.19
C LEU A 167 -2.79 0.70 -0.51
N LEU A 168 -1.57 0.49 0.01
CA LEU A 168 -0.41 1.33 -0.27
C LEU A 168 0.46 0.64 -1.31
N ALA A 169 0.65 1.26 -2.47
CA ALA A 169 1.43 0.72 -3.57
C ALA A 169 2.64 1.63 -3.87
N ASP A 170 3.85 1.14 -3.59
CA ASP A 170 5.11 1.85 -3.85
C ASP A 170 5.71 1.38 -5.18
N GLU A 171 5.69 2.24 -6.19
CA GLU A 171 6.18 1.96 -7.55
C GLU A 171 5.72 0.59 -8.09
N PRO A 172 4.41 0.27 -8.02
CA PRO A 172 3.92 -1.11 -8.21
C PRO A 172 4.16 -1.67 -9.60
N THR A 173 4.58 -0.86 -10.54
CA THR A 173 4.82 -1.24 -11.95
C THR A 173 6.23 -0.94 -12.43
N GLY A 174 7.13 -0.53 -11.54
CA GLY A 174 8.50 -0.10 -11.89
C GLY A 174 9.37 -1.17 -12.58
N ASN A 175 8.98 -2.45 -12.51
CA ASN A 175 9.69 -3.57 -13.13
C ASN A 175 8.86 -4.28 -14.23
N LEU A 176 7.76 -3.66 -14.69
CA LEU A 176 6.85 -4.24 -15.67
C LEU A 176 6.96 -3.52 -17.02
N ASP A 177 6.63 -4.21 -18.10
CA ASP A 177 6.43 -3.60 -19.41
C ASP A 177 5.13 -2.77 -19.45
N THR A 178 4.93 -2.05 -20.55
CA THR A 178 3.79 -1.13 -20.68
C THR A 178 2.44 -1.85 -20.59
N GLU A 179 2.30 -3.01 -21.22
CA GLU A 179 1.05 -3.78 -21.22
C GLU A 179 0.73 -4.33 -19.84
N ALA A 180 1.71 -4.90 -19.15
CA ALA A 180 1.56 -5.36 -17.77
C ALA A 180 1.26 -4.22 -16.80
N THR A 181 1.85 -3.03 -17.04
CA THR A 181 1.56 -1.81 -16.29
C THR A 181 0.09 -1.42 -16.42
N ASP A 182 -0.44 -1.36 -17.66
CA ASP A 182 -1.83 -1.01 -17.91
C ASP A 182 -2.78 -1.97 -17.19
N ASN A 183 -2.52 -3.28 -17.30
CA ASN A 183 -3.32 -4.32 -16.66
C ASN A 183 -3.32 -4.21 -15.11
N VAL A 184 -2.20 -3.81 -14.48
CA VAL A 184 -2.13 -3.62 -13.02
C VAL A 184 -2.97 -2.41 -12.59
N TYR A 185 -3.00 -1.33 -13.37
CA TYR A 185 -3.84 -0.16 -13.04
C TYR A 185 -5.32 -0.43 -13.20
N GLU A 186 -5.73 -1.15 -14.24
CA GLU A 186 -7.11 -1.61 -14.40
C GLU A 186 -7.54 -2.47 -13.21
N LEU A 187 -6.66 -3.37 -12.77
CA LEU A 187 -6.88 -4.19 -11.59
C LEU A 187 -7.03 -3.36 -10.31
N PHE A 188 -6.20 -2.34 -10.10
CA PHE A 188 -6.37 -1.44 -8.96
C PHE A 188 -7.70 -0.69 -9.01
N ARG A 189 -8.14 -0.23 -10.19
CA ARG A 189 -9.46 0.40 -10.36
C ARG A 189 -10.58 -0.57 -10.02
N GLU A 190 -10.52 -1.80 -10.52
CA GLU A 190 -11.49 -2.84 -10.21
C GLU A 190 -11.56 -3.14 -8.71
N ILE A 191 -10.41 -3.27 -8.03
CA ILE A 191 -10.33 -3.46 -6.59
C ILE A 191 -10.96 -2.28 -5.85
N ASN A 192 -10.64 -1.04 -6.23
CA ASN A 192 -11.18 0.16 -5.61
C ASN A 192 -12.71 0.19 -5.70
N GLU A 193 -13.27 -0.08 -6.90
CA GLU A 193 -14.71 -0.04 -7.16
C GLU A 193 -15.46 -1.20 -6.47
N GLN A 194 -14.91 -2.43 -6.50
CA GLN A 194 -15.58 -3.61 -5.96
C GLN A 194 -15.53 -3.69 -4.43
N TYR A 195 -14.38 -3.33 -3.83
CA TYR A 195 -14.15 -3.50 -2.41
C TYR A 195 -14.22 -2.19 -1.62
N ASN A 196 -14.40 -1.05 -2.29
CA ASN A 196 -14.34 0.29 -1.68
C ASN A 196 -13.03 0.51 -0.88
N THR A 197 -11.94 -0.15 -1.31
CA THR A 197 -10.61 0.00 -0.72
C THR A 197 -10.01 1.31 -1.19
N SER A 198 -9.54 2.14 -0.27
CA SER A 198 -8.79 3.36 -0.61
C SER A 198 -7.41 2.97 -1.13
N ILE A 199 -7.04 3.42 -2.32
CA ILE A 199 -5.77 3.05 -2.96
C ILE A 199 -4.88 4.26 -3.11
N ILE A 200 -3.67 4.18 -2.55
CA ILE A 200 -2.66 5.22 -2.62
C ILE A 200 -1.46 4.67 -3.40
N ILE A 201 -1.21 5.23 -4.58
CA ILE A 201 -0.07 4.85 -5.41
C ILE A 201 1.02 5.88 -5.28
N ILE A 202 2.21 5.44 -4.91
CA ILE A 202 3.41 6.26 -4.89
C ILE A 202 4.18 5.99 -6.17
N THR A 203 4.41 7.02 -6.96
CA THR A 203 5.13 6.89 -8.22
C THR A 203 5.85 8.19 -8.60
N HIS A 204 6.90 8.07 -9.40
CA HIS A 204 7.53 9.21 -10.07
C HIS A 204 7.00 9.41 -11.50
N ASP A 205 6.20 8.49 -12.03
CA ASP A 205 5.61 8.57 -13.37
C ASP A 205 4.28 9.34 -13.35
N ARG A 206 4.28 10.53 -13.94
CA ARG A 206 3.10 11.39 -14.05
C ARG A 206 1.97 10.78 -14.89
N LYS A 207 2.31 10.00 -15.94
CA LYS A 207 1.29 9.36 -16.78
C LYS A 207 0.47 8.34 -15.98
N ILE A 208 1.15 7.70 -15.05
CA ILE A 208 0.53 6.76 -14.12
C ILE A 208 -0.37 7.51 -13.13
N ALA A 209 0.12 8.59 -12.55
CA ALA A 209 -0.66 9.43 -11.65
C ALA A 209 -1.93 10.00 -12.32
N GLU A 210 -1.88 10.28 -13.61
CA GLU A 210 -3.04 10.73 -14.38
C GLU A 210 -4.18 9.70 -14.48
N ARG A 211 -3.99 8.46 -14.03
CA ARG A 211 -5.04 7.42 -13.99
C ARG A 211 -5.79 7.39 -12.66
N THR A 212 -5.32 8.10 -11.65
CA THR A 212 -6.00 8.22 -10.34
C THR A 212 -6.93 9.44 -10.32
N ASP A 213 -7.85 9.47 -9.35
CA ASP A 213 -8.86 10.53 -9.25
C ASP A 213 -8.33 11.79 -8.56
N ARG A 214 -7.24 11.65 -7.78
CA ARG A 214 -6.56 12.76 -7.09
C ARG A 214 -5.05 12.61 -7.19
N ILE A 215 -4.36 13.72 -7.39
CA ILE A 215 -2.89 13.79 -7.48
C ILE A 215 -2.37 14.70 -6.38
N ILE A 216 -1.47 14.16 -5.56
CA ILE A 216 -0.77 14.87 -4.48
C ILE A 216 0.71 14.94 -4.87
N GLU A 217 1.24 16.13 -5.09
CA GLU A 217 2.68 16.30 -5.40
C GLU A 217 3.46 16.67 -4.15
N LEU A 218 4.44 15.83 -3.82
CA LEU A 218 5.39 16.05 -2.74
C LEU A 218 6.72 16.54 -3.32
N ARG A 219 7.20 17.69 -2.85
CA ARG A 219 8.50 18.28 -3.24
C ARG A 219 9.21 18.83 -2.01
N ASP A 220 10.48 18.47 -1.86
CA ASP A 220 11.33 18.93 -0.73
C ASP A 220 10.63 18.77 0.63
N GLY A 221 9.94 17.63 0.83
CA GLY A 221 9.26 17.30 2.05
C GLY A 221 7.96 18.04 2.32
N LYS A 222 7.39 18.75 1.33
CA LYS A 222 6.13 19.51 1.43
C LYS A 222 5.14 19.10 0.35
N ILE A 223 3.86 19.12 0.65
CA ILE A 223 2.80 19.04 -0.35
C ILE A 223 2.74 20.38 -1.08
N VAL A 224 3.01 20.36 -2.40
CA VAL A 224 3.00 21.55 -3.25
C VAL A 224 1.81 21.60 -4.20
N LEU A 225 1.16 20.48 -4.41
CA LEU A 225 -0.06 20.36 -5.21
C LEU A 225 -0.95 19.27 -4.61
N ASP A 226 -2.24 19.51 -4.59
CA ASP A 226 -3.28 18.55 -4.19
C ASP A 226 -4.53 18.87 -5.02
N VAL A 227 -4.85 17.99 -5.99
CA VAL A 227 -5.88 18.24 -7.01
C VAL A 227 -6.72 16.99 -7.24
N GLU A 228 -8.01 17.12 -7.06
CA GLU A 228 -9.03 16.17 -7.51
C GLU A 228 -9.37 16.44 -8.99
N LYS A 229 -9.68 15.39 -9.74
CA LYS A 229 -10.08 15.47 -11.16
C LYS A 229 -11.59 15.49 -11.33
#